data_bf9eb0022b61b884c89c355d4638b067
#
_entry.id   bf9eb0022b61b884c89c355d4638b067
#
_cell.length_a   1.000
_cell.length_b   1.000
_cell.length_c   1.000
_cell.angle_alpha   90.00
_cell.angle_beta   90.00
_cell.angle_gamma   90.00
#
_symmetry.space_group_name_H-M   'P 1'
#
loop_
_entity.id
_entity.type
_entity.pdbx_description
1 polymer ?
#
loop_
_entity_poly.entity_id
_entity_poly.type
_entity_poly.pdbx_seq_one_letter_code
_entity_poly.pdbx_strand_id
1 'polypeptide(L)'
;LAVQAYQTRSLAVVDEVARIAKAHGLRFMVRLVKGAYWDSEIKRAQLDGQVDYPVYTRKVHTDVSYLACARKLLDAPEAVYPQFATHNAQSLAAIVQMAGPNYQPGQYEFQCLHGMGEALYEEVVGGALKRPCRIYAPVGTHETLLAYLVRRLLENGANTSFVNRLADDDTPAAEIVRDPIDEAETLWQSGGIAASLNIPLPAAILGADRRNS
;
A
#
# COMPACT_ATOMS: atom_id res chain seq x y z
N LEU A 1 0.07 -9.52 -12.03
CA LEU A 1 0.42 -9.84 -10.64
C LEU A 1 0.03 -8.69 -9.73
N ALA A 2 -0.28 -8.96 -8.45
CA ALA A 2 -0.50 -7.92 -7.44
C ALA A 2 0.39 -8.20 -6.22
N VAL A 3 1.08 -7.16 -5.75
CA VAL A 3 1.90 -7.18 -4.53
C VAL A 3 1.29 -6.21 -3.52
N GLN A 4 1.12 -6.68 -2.29
CA GLN A 4 0.53 -5.92 -1.19
C GLN A 4 1.64 -5.54 -0.20
N ALA A 5 1.97 -4.25 -0.13
CA ALA A 5 3.12 -3.74 0.63
C ALA A 5 2.99 -3.91 2.16
N TYR A 6 1.76 -4.11 2.67
CA TYR A 6 1.56 -4.36 4.11
C TYR A 6 2.08 -5.74 4.56
N GLN A 7 2.37 -6.66 3.61
CA GLN A 7 2.96 -7.95 3.94
C GLN A 7 4.45 -7.82 4.22
N THR A 8 4.91 -8.44 5.29
CA THR A 8 6.32 -8.38 5.73
C THR A 8 7.29 -8.95 4.69
N ARG A 9 6.79 -9.81 3.78
CA ARG A 9 7.55 -10.42 2.67
C ARG A 9 7.52 -9.64 1.36
N SER A 10 6.77 -8.55 1.27
CA SER A 10 6.49 -7.88 0.00
C SER A 10 7.75 -7.51 -0.78
N LEU A 11 8.79 -7.02 -0.10
CA LEU A 11 10.05 -6.61 -0.72
C LEU A 11 10.78 -7.80 -1.37
N ALA A 12 10.86 -8.93 -0.66
CA ALA A 12 11.45 -10.16 -1.20
C ALA A 12 10.65 -10.75 -2.37
N VAL A 13 9.31 -10.61 -2.32
CA VAL A 13 8.44 -11.05 -3.43
C VAL A 13 8.69 -10.20 -4.67
N VAL A 14 8.89 -8.88 -4.54
CA VAL A 14 9.23 -8.00 -5.67
C VAL A 14 10.57 -8.42 -6.29
N ASP A 15 11.59 -8.69 -5.48
CA ASP A 15 12.89 -9.17 -5.96
C ASP A 15 12.76 -10.49 -6.73
N GLU A 16 12.00 -11.43 -6.19
CA GLU A 16 11.82 -12.74 -6.83
C GLU A 16 11.03 -12.64 -8.14
N VAL A 17 9.98 -11.81 -8.19
CA VAL A 17 9.23 -11.54 -9.42
C VAL A 17 10.12 -10.96 -10.51
N ALA A 18 10.96 -9.98 -10.16
CA ALA A 18 11.90 -9.37 -11.10
C ALA A 18 12.95 -10.39 -11.56
N ARG A 19 13.47 -11.23 -10.66
CA ARG A 19 14.42 -12.29 -10.96
C ARG A 19 13.85 -13.32 -11.95
N ILE A 20 12.62 -13.79 -11.70
CA ILE A 20 11.93 -14.74 -12.60
C ILE A 20 11.71 -14.11 -13.97
N ALA A 21 11.20 -12.87 -14.03
CA ALA A 21 10.98 -12.19 -15.29
C ALA A 21 12.26 -12.09 -16.13
N LYS A 22 13.36 -11.65 -15.51
CA LYS A 22 14.68 -11.56 -16.16
C LYS A 22 15.15 -12.93 -16.67
N ALA A 23 15.06 -13.97 -15.85
CA ALA A 23 15.52 -15.31 -16.20
C ALA A 23 14.80 -15.89 -17.44
N HIS A 24 13.54 -15.45 -17.69
CA HIS A 24 12.73 -15.93 -18.79
C HIS A 24 12.57 -14.91 -19.93
N GLY A 25 13.24 -13.77 -19.89
CA GLY A 25 13.10 -12.71 -20.89
C GLY A 25 11.69 -12.12 -20.96
N LEU A 26 10.97 -12.12 -19.84
CA LEU A 26 9.58 -11.62 -19.73
C LEU A 26 9.57 -10.26 -19.04
N ARG A 27 8.50 -9.49 -19.29
CA ARG A 27 8.19 -8.26 -18.57
C ARG A 27 6.81 -8.36 -17.94
N PHE A 28 6.75 -8.50 -16.62
CA PHE A 28 5.50 -8.67 -15.91
C PHE A 28 4.84 -7.33 -15.56
N MET A 29 3.54 -7.25 -15.74
CA MET A 29 2.73 -6.19 -15.13
C MET A 29 2.58 -6.49 -13.63
N VAL A 30 3.07 -5.58 -12.79
CA VAL A 30 3.02 -5.74 -11.33
C VAL A 30 2.28 -4.57 -10.72
N ARG A 31 1.09 -4.86 -10.19
CA ARG A 31 0.27 -3.91 -9.45
C ARG A 31 0.74 -3.86 -8.00
N LEU A 32 1.22 -2.70 -7.57
CA LEU A 32 1.58 -2.44 -6.18
C LEU A 32 0.45 -1.71 -5.47
N VAL A 33 0.01 -2.27 -4.35
CA VAL A 33 -0.99 -1.69 -3.43
C VAL A 33 -0.45 -1.68 -2.01
N LYS A 34 -0.99 -0.84 -1.13
CA LYS A 34 -0.66 -0.91 0.31
C LYS A 34 -1.21 -2.20 0.92
N GLY A 35 -2.48 -2.51 0.69
CA GLY A 35 -3.20 -3.70 1.13
C GLY A 35 -4.61 -3.35 1.60
N ALA A 36 -5.58 -4.23 1.33
CA ALA A 36 -6.99 -3.96 1.57
C ALA A 36 -7.64 -4.93 2.58
N TYR A 37 -6.89 -5.89 3.11
CA TYR A 37 -7.43 -6.99 3.92
C TYR A 37 -6.76 -7.10 5.29
N TRP A 38 -6.22 -5.98 5.81
CA TRP A 38 -5.42 -5.97 7.03
C TRP A 38 -6.13 -6.63 8.21
N ASP A 39 -7.39 -6.27 8.47
CA ASP A 39 -8.18 -6.84 9.57
C ASP A 39 -8.36 -8.35 9.42
N SER A 40 -8.59 -8.81 8.19
CA SER A 40 -8.75 -10.23 7.89
C SER A 40 -7.45 -11.02 8.10
N GLU A 41 -6.31 -10.45 7.69
CA GLU A 41 -4.99 -11.06 7.90
C GLU A 41 -4.64 -11.15 9.39
N ILE A 42 -4.88 -10.08 10.15
CA ILE A 42 -4.70 -10.06 11.59
C ILE A 42 -5.58 -11.15 12.24
N LYS A 43 -6.89 -11.13 11.93
CA LYS A 43 -7.84 -12.06 12.53
C LYS A 43 -7.53 -13.51 12.19
N ARG A 44 -7.15 -13.79 10.94
CA ARG A 44 -6.77 -15.13 10.50
C ARG A 44 -5.53 -15.62 11.23
N ALA A 45 -4.49 -14.80 11.33
CA ALA A 45 -3.28 -15.16 12.08
C ALA A 45 -3.58 -15.50 13.54
N GLN A 46 -4.52 -14.76 14.16
CA GLN A 46 -4.99 -15.03 15.52
C GLN A 46 -5.72 -16.37 15.63
N LEU A 47 -6.64 -16.66 14.69
CA LEU A 47 -7.40 -17.92 14.66
C LEU A 47 -6.49 -19.12 14.40
N ASP A 48 -5.52 -18.96 13.52
CA ASP A 48 -4.57 -20.03 13.16
C ASP A 48 -3.46 -20.21 14.21
N GLY A 49 -3.42 -19.38 15.27
CA GLY A 49 -2.39 -19.45 16.30
C GLY A 49 -0.97 -19.24 15.78
N GLN A 50 -0.81 -18.39 14.77
CA GLN A 50 0.51 -18.13 14.18
C GLN A 50 1.46 -17.50 15.18
N VAL A 51 2.77 -17.68 14.98
CA VAL A 51 3.80 -17.12 15.86
C VAL A 51 3.82 -15.59 15.78
N ASP A 52 3.59 -15.04 14.57
CA ASP A 52 3.61 -13.60 14.30
C ASP A 52 2.61 -13.28 13.20
N TYR A 53 2.38 -11.99 12.95
CA TYR A 53 1.51 -11.52 11.89
C TYR A 53 2.23 -11.50 10.53
N PRO A 54 1.56 -11.93 9.44
CA PRO A 54 2.13 -11.86 8.10
C PRO A 54 2.15 -10.42 7.55
N VAL A 55 1.52 -9.48 8.26
CA VAL A 55 1.38 -8.08 7.88
C VAL A 55 1.93 -7.14 8.96
N TYR A 56 2.38 -5.98 8.55
CA TYR A 56 2.81 -4.94 9.49
C TYR A 56 1.65 -4.50 10.38
N THR A 57 1.93 -4.31 11.66
CA THR A 57 0.95 -3.87 12.66
C THR A 57 0.93 -2.35 12.87
N ARG A 58 1.83 -1.62 12.21
CA ARG A 58 1.84 -0.15 12.17
C ARG A 58 1.71 0.33 10.73
N LYS A 59 0.89 1.37 10.54
CA LYS A 59 0.64 1.98 9.23
C LYS A 59 1.94 2.51 8.60
N VAL A 60 2.79 3.18 9.38
CA VAL A 60 4.06 3.74 8.91
C VAL A 60 4.96 2.68 8.28
N HIS A 61 5.01 1.46 8.82
CA HIS A 61 5.80 0.38 8.23
C HIS A 61 5.28 -0.04 6.85
N THR A 62 3.95 -0.06 6.68
CA THR A 62 3.32 -0.31 5.37
C THR A 62 3.64 0.80 4.38
N ASP A 63 3.62 2.06 4.82
CA ASP A 63 3.89 3.21 3.98
C ASP A 63 5.36 3.21 3.51
N VAL A 64 6.32 2.96 4.40
CA VAL A 64 7.75 2.81 4.04
C VAL A 64 7.97 1.61 3.13
N SER A 65 7.36 0.46 3.44
CA SER A 65 7.43 -0.75 2.60
C SER A 65 6.89 -0.51 1.19
N TYR A 66 5.79 0.26 1.08
CA TYR A 66 5.23 0.63 -0.22
C TYR A 66 6.23 1.43 -1.07
N LEU A 67 6.90 2.42 -0.47
CA LEU A 67 7.91 3.22 -1.16
C LEU A 67 9.14 2.38 -1.53
N ALA A 68 9.58 1.50 -0.66
CA ALA A 68 10.71 0.59 -0.94
C ALA A 68 10.38 -0.39 -2.08
N CYS A 69 9.17 -0.97 -2.09
CA CYS A 69 8.71 -1.81 -3.20
C CYS A 69 8.59 -1.00 -4.50
N ALA A 70 8.07 0.24 -4.45
CA ALA A 70 7.97 1.11 -5.60
C ALA A 70 9.35 1.39 -6.23
N ARG A 71 10.35 1.71 -5.40
CA ARG A 71 11.74 1.90 -5.84
C ARG A 71 12.26 0.66 -6.57
N LYS A 72 12.15 -0.52 -5.97
CA LYS A 72 12.62 -1.77 -6.59
C LYS A 72 11.92 -2.09 -7.91
N LEU A 73 10.62 -1.81 -8.03
CA LEU A 73 9.90 -2.00 -9.28
C LEU A 73 10.36 -1.03 -10.37
N LEU A 74 10.65 0.23 -10.02
CA LEU A 74 11.19 1.23 -10.93
C LEU A 74 12.62 0.91 -11.38
N ASP A 75 13.41 0.27 -10.52
CA ASP A 75 14.81 -0.10 -10.79
C ASP A 75 14.93 -1.36 -11.68
N ALA A 76 13.82 -2.01 -12.05
CA ALA A 76 13.80 -3.20 -12.90
C ALA A 76 12.95 -3.03 -14.18
N PRO A 77 13.18 -1.98 -15.00
CA PRO A 77 12.30 -1.62 -16.12
C PRO A 77 12.24 -2.67 -17.24
N GLU A 78 13.28 -3.49 -17.38
CA GLU A 78 13.35 -4.59 -18.34
C GLU A 78 12.51 -5.82 -17.92
N ALA A 79 12.27 -5.97 -16.61
CA ALA A 79 11.58 -7.13 -16.05
C ALA A 79 10.14 -6.82 -15.62
N VAL A 80 9.85 -5.55 -15.31
CA VAL A 80 8.58 -5.17 -14.71
C VAL A 80 8.01 -3.93 -15.37
N TYR A 81 6.70 -3.94 -15.57
CA TYR A 81 5.89 -2.75 -15.82
C TYR A 81 5.10 -2.43 -14.54
N PRO A 82 5.56 -1.44 -13.76
CA PRO A 82 4.91 -1.08 -12.50
C PRO A 82 3.54 -0.44 -12.73
N GLN A 83 2.57 -0.84 -11.93
CA GLN A 83 1.21 -0.30 -11.87
C GLN A 83 0.95 0.15 -10.42
N PHE A 84 1.09 1.45 -10.16
CA PHE A 84 0.99 2.00 -8.80
C PHE A 84 -0.46 2.36 -8.46
N ALA A 85 -1.12 1.53 -7.66
CA ALA A 85 -2.49 1.77 -7.22
C ALA A 85 -2.50 2.51 -5.87
N THR A 86 -2.87 3.78 -5.89
CA THR A 86 -2.92 4.63 -4.69
C THR A 86 -3.92 5.76 -4.86
N HIS A 87 -4.53 6.23 -3.76
CA HIS A 87 -5.32 7.46 -3.69
C HIS A 87 -4.67 8.49 -2.76
N ASN A 88 -3.40 8.26 -2.41
CA ASN A 88 -2.63 9.11 -1.51
C ASN A 88 -1.66 9.98 -2.32
N ALA A 89 -1.84 11.31 -2.26
CA ALA A 89 -1.06 12.26 -3.04
C ALA A 89 0.44 12.25 -2.67
N GLN A 90 0.79 12.06 -1.39
CA GLN A 90 2.18 11.94 -0.95
C GLN A 90 2.85 10.72 -1.59
N SER A 91 2.21 9.54 -1.55
CA SER A 91 2.74 8.33 -2.18
C SER A 91 2.90 8.50 -3.69
N LEU A 92 1.96 9.17 -4.35
CA LEU A 92 2.02 9.49 -5.77
C LEU A 92 3.19 10.42 -6.09
N ALA A 93 3.33 11.51 -5.34
CA ALA A 93 4.42 12.47 -5.51
C ALA A 93 5.79 11.81 -5.29
N ALA A 94 5.92 10.97 -4.28
CA ALA A 94 7.15 10.22 -4.00
C ALA A 94 7.52 9.29 -5.18
N ILE A 95 6.55 8.59 -5.78
CA ILE A 95 6.78 7.75 -6.96
C ILE A 95 7.24 8.57 -8.15
N VAL A 96 6.58 9.71 -8.43
CA VAL A 96 6.97 10.61 -9.53
C VAL A 96 8.40 11.10 -9.34
N GLN A 97 8.76 11.50 -8.12
CA GLN A 97 10.11 11.94 -7.78
C GLN A 97 11.14 10.82 -7.92
N MET A 98 10.83 9.61 -7.42
CA MET A 98 11.68 8.42 -7.57
C MET A 98 11.90 8.04 -9.03
N ALA A 99 10.89 8.15 -9.87
CA ALA A 99 10.98 7.83 -11.31
C ALA A 99 11.78 8.88 -12.10
N GLY A 100 12.00 10.05 -11.50
CA GLY A 100 12.77 11.14 -12.12
C GLY A 100 11.95 11.99 -13.12
N PRO A 101 12.58 13.10 -13.62
CA PRO A 101 11.88 14.08 -14.45
C PRO A 101 11.59 13.59 -15.87
N ASN A 102 12.38 12.64 -16.37
CA ASN A 102 12.37 12.20 -17.78
C ASN A 102 11.48 10.98 -17.98
N TYR A 103 10.19 11.12 -17.73
CA TYR A 103 9.23 10.04 -17.96
C TYR A 103 9.22 9.59 -19.41
N GLN A 104 9.22 8.27 -19.61
CA GLN A 104 9.04 7.66 -20.94
C GLN A 104 7.72 6.88 -20.97
N PRO A 105 6.93 6.98 -22.07
CA PRO A 105 5.75 6.15 -22.25
C PRO A 105 6.09 4.66 -22.08
N GLY A 106 5.29 3.97 -21.28
CA GLY A 106 5.53 2.55 -20.95
C GLY A 106 6.51 2.31 -19.80
N GLN A 107 6.99 3.35 -19.11
CA GLN A 107 7.82 3.20 -17.92
C GLN A 107 7.02 2.68 -16.72
N TYR A 108 5.87 3.28 -16.43
CA TYR A 108 4.91 2.86 -15.40
C TYR A 108 3.54 3.52 -15.64
N GLU A 109 2.54 3.07 -14.91
CA GLU A 109 1.23 3.71 -14.85
C GLU A 109 0.75 3.85 -13.40
N PHE A 110 -0.14 4.81 -13.16
CA PHE A 110 -0.94 4.84 -11.95
C PHE A 110 -2.25 4.08 -12.14
N GLN A 111 -2.86 3.69 -11.04
CA GLN A 111 -4.18 3.08 -11.05
C GLN A 111 -5.06 3.69 -9.95
N CYS A 112 -6.32 3.95 -10.28
CA CYS A 112 -7.32 4.39 -9.31
C CYS A 112 -8.59 3.55 -9.41
N LEU A 113 -9.32 3.49 -8.31
CA LEU A 113 -10.66 2.92 -8.29
C LEU A 113 -11.65 3.93 -8.87
N HIS A 114 -12.55 3.45 -9.72
CA HIS A 114 -13.66 4.26 -10.24
C HIS A 114 -14.44 4.92 -9.10
N GLY A 115 -14.68 6.22 -9.21
CA GLY A 115 -15.37 7.02 -8.20
C GLY A 115 -14.51 7.41 -6.99
N MET A 116 -13.18 7.21 -7.04
CA MET A 116 -12.26 7.62 -5.97
C MET A 116 -11.08 8.43 -6.52
N GLY A 117 -10.76 9.54 -5.82
CA GLY A 117 -9.56 10.32 -6.11
C GLY A 117 -9.59 11.08 -7.44
N GLU A 118 -10.77 11.42 -7.95
CA GLU A 118 -10.94 12.07 -9.26
C GLU A 118 -10.11 13.35 -9.35
N ALA A 119 -10.23 14.28 -8.39
CA ALA A 119 -9.48 15.53 -8.39
C ALA A 119 -7.95 15.32 -8.41
N LEU A 120 -7.45 14.32 -7.68
CA LEU A 120 -6.02 13.96 -7.70
C LEU A 120 -5.60 13.48 -9.09
N TYR A 121 -6.41 12.64 -9.72
CA TYR A 121 -6.07 12.05 -11.01
C TYR A 121 -6.32 12.98 -12.20
N GLU A 122 -7.19 13.96 -12.08
CA GLU A 122 -7.27 15.07 -13.04
C GLU A 122 -5.93 15.81 -13.14
N GLU A 123 -5.27 16.09 -12.02
CA GLU A 123 -3.94 16.71 -12.00
C GLU A 123 -2.85 15.77 -12.55
N VAL A 124 -2.95 14.48 -12.28
CA VAL A 124 -1.95 13.49 -12.73
C VAL A 124 -2.01 13.28 -14.25
N VAL A 125 -3.20 13.20 -14.82
CA VAL A 125 -3.41 12.89 -16.23
C VAL A 125 -3.46 14.17 -17.07
N GLY A 126 -4.27 15.14 -16.65
CA GLY A 126 -4.56 16.39 -17.39
C GLY A 126 -3.61 17.53 -17.04
N GLY A 127 -3.00 17.52 -15.86
CA GLY A 127 -2.09 18.57 -15.40
C GLY A 127 -0.66 18.45 -15.96
N ALA A 128 0.28 19.04 -15.25
CA ALA A 128 1.69 19.09 -15.67
C ALA A 128 2.38 17.72 -15.74
N LEU A 129 1.93 16.76 -14.94
CA LEU A 129 2.57 15.45 -14.83
C LEU A 129 2.36 14.57 -16.08
N LYS A 130 1.19 14.61 -16.69
CA LYS A 130 0.81 13.81 -17.88
C LYS A 130 1.19 12.33 -17.75
N ARG A 131 0.86 11.71 -16.62
CA ARG A 131 1.11 10.30 -16.36
C ARG A 131 -0.13 9.47 -16.68
N PRO A 132 0.01 8.28 -17.29
CA PRO A 132 -1.13 7.42 -17.56
C PRO A 132 -1.76 6.93 -16.25
N CYS A 133 -3.08 6.91 -16.22
CA CYS A 133 -3.87 6.33 -15.15
C CYS A 133 -4.86 5.32 -15.72
N ARG A 134 -4.88 4.12 -15.14
CA ARG A 134 -5.88 3.09 -15.43
C ARG A 134 -6.94 3.10 -14.33
N ILE A 135 -8.18 3.33 -14.73
CA ILE A 135 -9.33 3.26 -13.82
C ILE A 135 -9.81 1.81 -13.78
N TYR A 136 -9.96 1.25 -12.58
CA TYR A 136 -10.53 -0.07 -12.39
C TYR A 136 -11.82 -0.03 -11.57
N ALA A 137 -12.73 -0.93 -11.88
CA ALA A 137 -13.99 -1.10 -11.16
C ALA A 137 -14.30 -2.59 -11.01
N PRO A 138 -14.92 -3.01 -9.88
CA PRO A 138 -15.45 -4.35 -9.78
C PRO A 138 -16.67 -4.49 -10.69
N VAL A 139 -16.84 -5.70 -11.25
CA VAL A 139 -18.02 -6.07 -12.04
C VAL A 139 -18.70 -7.27 -11.38
N GLY A 140 -19.99 -7.17 -11.09
CA GLY A 140 -20.75 -8.24 -10.45
C GLY A 140 -22.12 -7.78 -9.98
N THR A 141 -22.88 -8.68 -9.38
CA THR A 141 -24.16 -8.38 -8.74
C THR A 141 -23.93 -7.70 -7.38
N HIS A 142 -24.98 -7.10 -6.80
CA HIS A 142 -24.88 -6.48 -5.48
C HIS A 142 -24.48 -7.48 -4.39
N GLU A 143 -24.94 -8.75 -4.48
CA GLU A 143 -24.57 -9.79 -3.51
C GLU A 143 -23.06 -10.08 -3.55
N THR A 144 -22.49 -10.19 -4.74
CA THR A 144 -21.06 -10.48 -4.90
C THR A 144 -20.17 -9.27 -4.60
N LEU A 145 -20.70 -8.06 -4.77
CA LEU A 145 -19.94 -6.82 -4.57
C LEU A 145 -20.09 -6.22 -3.17
N LEU A 146 -21.08 -6.67 -2.36
CA LEU A 146 -21.35 -6.07 -1.05
C LEU A 146 -20.10 -6.02 -0.17
N ALA A 147 -19.39 -7.11 -0.02
CA ALA A 147 -18.16 -7.16 0.78
C ALA A 147 -17.04 -6.25 0.23
N TYR A 148 -16.96 -6.09 -1.07
CA TYR A 148 -16.03 -5.17 -1.71
C TYR A 148 -16.39 -3.71 -1.41
N LEU A 149 -17.66 -3.34 -1.54
CA LEU A 149 -18.16 -1.98 -1.31
C LEU A 149 -18.03 -1.58 0.16
N VAL A 150 -18.37 -2.49 1.09
CA VAL A 150 -18.22 -2.25 2.53
C VAL A 150 -16.76 -1.94 2.88
N ARG A 151 -15.78 -2.70 2.34
CA ARG A 151 -14.36 -2.40 2.57
C ARG A 151 -13.97 -1.01 2.04
N ARG A 152 -14.53 -0.58 0.89
CA ARG A 152 -14.27 0.77 0.36
C ARG A 152 -14.84 1.86 1.25
N LEU A 153 -16.05 1.66 1.77
CA LEU A 153 -16.65 2.59 2.74
C LEU A 153 -15.82 2.70 4.02
N LEU A 154 -15.36 1.57 4.55
CA LEU A 154 -14.49 1.55 5.74
C LEU A 154 -13.14 2.21 5.48
N GLU A 155 -12.54 1.98 4.33
CA GLU A 155 -11.29 2.61 3.93
C GLU A 155 -11.42 4.14 3.84
N ASN A 156 -12.50 4.63 3.24
CA ASN A 156 -12.76 6.07 3.12
C ASN A 156 -13.14 6.71 4.46
N GLY A 157 -13.85 5.99 5.32
CA GLY A 157 -14.29 6.47 6.62
C GLY A 157 -13.25 6.35 7.74
N ALA A 158 -12.11 5.69 7.49
CA ALA A 158 -11.08 5.56 8.50
C ALA A 158 -10.40 6.91 8.77
N ASN A 159 -10.31 7.32 10.04
CA ASN A 159 -9.68 8.59 10.46
C ASN A 159 -8.22 8.72 9.98
N THR A 160 -7.55 7.60 9.72
CA THR A 160 -6.18 7.55 9.20
C THR A 160 -6.10 7.58 7.68
N SER A 161 -7.25 7.57 6.97
CA SER A 161 -7.24 7.63 5.51
C SER A 161 -6.79 9.01 5.04
N PHE A 162 -6.06 9.06 3.92
CA PHE A 162 -5.64 10.32 3.31
C PHE A 162 -6.86 11.19 2.94
N VAL A 163 -7.91 10.58 2.38
CA VAL A 163 -9.13 11.28 1.95
C VAL A 163 -9.84 11.91 3.14
N ASN A 164 -9.97 11.18 4.27
CA ASN A 164 -10.62 11.70 5.47
C ASN A 164 -9.82 12.84 6.11
N ARG A 165 -8.49 12.70 6.19
CA ARG A 165 -7.60 13.76 6.70
C ARG A 165 -7.59 15.01 5.81
N LEU A 166 -7.74 14.85 4.51
CA LEU A 166 -7.85 15.97 3.56
C LEU A 166 -9.18 16.73 3.72
N ALA A 167 -10.24 16.05 4.12
CA ALA A 167 -11.55 16.63 4.37
C ALA A 167 -11.68 17.26 5.77
N ASP A 168 -10.69 17.10 6.63
CA ASP A 168 -10.64 17.68 7.97
C ASP A 168 -9.92 19.03 7.92
N ASP A 169 -10.70 20.11 8.03
CA ASP A 169 -10.20 21.50 7.99
C ASP A 169 -9.21 21.82 9.12
N ASP A 170 -9.22 21.05 10.21
CA ASP A 170 -8.33 21.25 11.35
C ASP A 170 -6.96 20.58 11.15
N THR A 171 -6.80 19.70 10.16
CA THR A 171 -5.53 19.02 9.91
C THR A 171 -4.63 19.84 8.98
N PRO A 172 -3.46 20.32 9.43
CA PRO A 172 -2.52 21.09 8.58
C PRO A 172 -2.07 20.27 7.36
N ALA A 173 -2.01 20.92 6.18
CA ALA A 173 -1.56 20.26 4.95
C ALA A 173 -0.16 19.62 5.10
N ALA A 174 0.76 20.26 5.83
CA ALA A 174 2.10 19.74 6.10
C ALA A 174 2.07 18.39 6.86
N GLU A 175 1.06 18.16 7.69
CA GLU A 175 0.90 16.91 8.41
C GLU A 175 0.33 15.80 7.51
N ILE A 176 -0.55 16.17 6.56
CA ILE A 176 -1.15 15.24 5.59
C ILE A 176 -0.09 14.69 4.64
N VAL A 177 0.90 15.50 4.26
CA VAL A 177 1.95 15.15 3.29
C VAL A 177 3.28 14.75 3.94
N ARG A 178 3.30 14.50 5.26
CA ARG A 178 4.52 14.08 5.97
C ARG A 178 5.15 12.86 5.30
N ASP A 179 6.48 12.86 5.19
CA ASP A 179 7.23 11.72 4.68
C ASP A 179 7.15 10.55 5.68
N PRO A 180 6.69 9.36 5.26
CA PRO A 180 6.64 8.21 6.14
C PRO A 180 8.03 7.71 6.57
N ILE A 181 9.09 8.05 5.86
CA ILE A 181 10.47 7.74 6.25
C ILE A 181 10.85 8.59 7.47
N ASP A 182 10.59 9.90 7.45
CA ASP A 182 10.86 10.78 8.59
C ASP A 182 10.03 10.35 9.82
N GLU A 183 8.79 9.91 9.61
CA GLU A 183 7.96 9.37 10.69
C GLU A 183 8.56 8.08 11.27
N ALA A 184 9.03 7.18 10.42
CA ALA A 184 9.69 5.94 10.85
C ALA A 184 10.99 6.21 11.61
N GLU A 185 11.81 7.16 11.14
CA GLU A 185 13.05 7.58 11.81
C GLU A 185 12.77 8.20 13.19
N THR A 186 11.74 9.03 13.29
CA THR A 186 11.30 9.60 14.57
C THR A 186 10.88 8.49 15.55
N LEU A 187 10.12 7.50 15.07
CA LEU A 187 9.75 6.34 15.87
C LEU A 187 10.97 5.49 16.28
N TRP A 188 11.93 5.34 15.38
CA TRP A 188 13.19 4.66 15.67
C TRP A 188 13.95 5.34 16.81
N GLN A 189 14.15 6.66 16.71
CA GLN A 189 14.86 7.45 17.71
C GLN A 189 14.17 7.43 19.09
N SER A 190 12.84 7.37 19.12
CA SER A 190 12.05 7.25 20.36
C SER A 190 11.96 5.83 20.91
N GLY A 191 12.55 4.83 20.26
CA GLY A 191 12.43 3.42 20.62
C GLY A 191 11.08 2.78 20.29
N GLY A 192 10.20 3.50 19.57
CA GLY A 192 8.83 3.08 19.24
C GLY A 192 8.65 2.38 17.90
N ILE A 193 9.73 2.06 17.18
CA ILE A 193 9.67 1.46 15.84
C ILE A 193 9.17 0.01 15.81
N ALA A 194 9.21 -0.70 16.93
CA ALA A 194 8.74 -2.09 17.00
C ALA A 194 7.27 -2.24 16.61
N ALA A 195 6.81 -3.47 16.47
CA ALA A 195 5.39 -3.78 16.25
C ALA A 195 4.48 -3.08 17.27
N SER A 196 3.23 -2.85 16.89
CA SER A 196 2.27 -2.16 17.76
C SER A 196 2.03 -2.96 19.05
N LEU A 197 2.27 -2.34 20.19
CA LEU A 197 1.97 -2.94 21.52
C LEU A 197 0.46 -3.10 21.76
N ASN A 198 -0.38 -2.36 21.02
CA ASN A 198 -1.84 -2.46 21.11
C ASN A 198 -2.40 -3.72 20.42
N ILE A 199 -1.54 -4.43 19.68
CA ILE A 199 -1.91 -5.66 18.96
C ILE A 199 -1.00 -6.77 19.50
N PRO A 200 -1.44 -7.52 20.52
CA PRO A 200 -0.65 -8.62 21.08
C PRO A 200 -0.41 -9.70 20.04
N LEU A 201 0.73 -10.38 20.12
CA LEU A 201 1.03 -11.51 19.24
C LEU A 201 -0.09 -12.56 19.28
N PRO A 202 -0.37 -13.28 18.20
CA PRO A 202 -1.45 -14.27 18.14
C PRO A 202 -1.40 -15.27 19.30
N ALA A 203 -0.22 -15.79 19.64
CA ALA A 203 -0.01 -16.73 20.72
C ALA A 203 -0.24 -16.12 22.14
N ALA A 204 -0.21 -14.79 22.27
CA ALA A 204 -0.35 -14.11 23.56
C ALA A 204 -1.77 -13.60 23.85
N ILE A 205 -2.70 -13.70 22.89
CA ILE A 205 -4.06 -13.14 23.01
C ILE A 205 -4.84 -13.74 24.17
N LEU A 206 -4.69 -15.03 24.41
CA LEU A 206 -5.42 -15.77 25.44
C LEU A 206 -4.71 -15.77 26.80
N GLY A 207 -3.55 -15.11 26.93
CA GLY A 207 -2.70 -15.16 28.11
C GLY A 207 -1.90 -16.45 28.24
N ALA A 208 -1.01 -16.49 29.24
CA ALA A 208 -0.09 -17.62 29.46
C ALA A 208 -0.77 -18.96 29.76
N ASP A 209 -1.99 -18.89 30.33
CA ASP A 209 -2.72 -20.07 30.84
C ASP A 209 -3.66 -20.70 29.78
N ARG A 210 -3.81 -20.09 28.62
CA ARG A 210 -4.70 -20.58 27.56
C ARG A 210 -3.91 -20.77 26.28
N ARG A 211 -3.69 -22.03 25.90
CA ARG A 211 -3.17 -22.37 24.56
C ARG A 211 -4.33 -22.52 23.61
N ASN A 212 -4.17 -22.03 22.40
CA ASN A 212 -5.05 -22.38 21.28
C ASN A 212 -4.92 -23.92 21.11
N SER A 213 -6.01 -24.64 21.36
CA SER A 213 -6.11 -26.09 21.14
C SER A 213 -6.31 -26.40 19.67
#